data_ad718ca37dd674a8cd36d18c9cb37d8a
#
_entry.id   ad718ca37dd674a8cd36d18c9cb37d8a
#
_cell.length_a   1.000
_cell.length_b   1.000
_cell.length_c   1.000
_cell.angle_alpha   90.00
_cell.angle_beta   90.00
_cell.angle_gamma   90.00
#
_symmetry.space_group_name_H-M   'P 1'
#
loop_
_entity.id
_entity.type
_entity.pdbx_description
1 polymer ?
#
loop_
_entity_poly.entity_id
_entity_poly.type
_entity_poly.pdbx_seq_one_letter_code
_entity_poly.pdbx_strand_id
1 'polypeptide(L)'
;MSADRLLIRRLLILAASIVIAVAAYSRLDLLYSHKFFDNTGRAQWIWPVHRMADGDPVAFFATRDFDLPPNRAFTLIKMLGDPEYTLYFNGVTIGGRRVGDGNQALDTYDVSNLARDHANRMVVAVRSANGVGGLIAAIDLTREFANFVVTGNDWHIVQQWHDDLLMRDPPAGEIGHPQLLGRPPARRWNYLAQKDALFFPPAKQVIGARQSFDFETALPEIAVIGGTAVMISRKTGATAYDFGMPISGRIRLTIRKVENGPRNVTVRFAYERAQLFTVDEPVEQFVFAAGEKTLLDEEIRNFRYVTVYGSAATVDVLQ
;
A
#
# COMPACT_ATOMS: atom_id res chain seq x y z
N MET A 1 33.46 -55.26 -28.22
CA MET A 1 33.13 -54.11 -27.34
C MET A 1 32.35 -54.70 -26.16
N SER A 2 32.85 -54.57 -24.93
CA SER A 2 32.18 -55.23 -23.79
C SER A 2 30.84 -54.55 -23.50
N ALA A 3 29.83 -55.30 -23.08
CA ALA A 3 28.50 -54.82 -22.73
C ALA A 3 28.52 -53.62 -21.76
N ASP A 4 29.50 -53.61 -20.86
CA ASP A 4 29.71 -52.56 -19.87
C ASP A 4 30.04 -51.18 -20.50
N ARG A 5 30.84 -51.17 -21.61
CA ARG A 5 31.15 -49.91 -22.31
C ARG A 5 29.92 -49.32 -22.98
N LEU A 6 29.04 -50.18 -23.45
CA LEU A 6 27.79 -49.76 -24.07
C LEU A 6 26.78 -49.21 -23.07
N LEU A 7 26.74 -49.81 -21.89
CA LEU A 7 25.91 -49.37 -20.77
C LEU A 7 26.39 -47.99 -20.24
N ILE A 8 27.71 -47.86 -20.01
CA ILE A 8 28.31 -46.57 -19.56
C ILE A 8 28.03 -45.44 -20.55
N ARG A 9 28.18 -45.73 -21.86
CA ARG A 9 27.88 -44.72 -22.90
C ARG A 9 26.40 -44.29 -22.90
N ARG A 10 25.46 -45.22 -22.72
CA ARG A 10 24.03 -44.89 -22.57
C ARG A 10 23.74 -44.08 -21.34
N LEU A 11 24.33 -44.40 -20.21
CA LEU A 11 24.16 -43.62 -18.99
C LEU A 11 24.72 -42.21 -19.11
N LEU A 12 25.86 -42.02 -19.76
CA LEU A 12 26.45 -40.72 -20.01
C LEU A 12 25.57 -39.87 -20.94
N ILE A 13 25.01 -40.51 -22.00
CA ILE A 13 24.06 -39.79 -22.91
C ILE A 13 22.81 -39.38 -22.14
N LEU A 14 22.26 -40.26 -21.32
CA LEU A 14 21.08 -39.92 -20.51
C LEU A 14 21.37 -38.78 -19.53
N ALA A 15 22.49 -38.85 -18.83
CA ALA A 15 22.91 -37.77 -17.91
C ALA A 15 23.11 -36.43 -18.62
N ALA A 16 23.76 -36.45 -19.79
CA ALA A 16 23.92 -35.24 -20.62
C ALA A 16 22.55 -34.67 -21.10
N SER A 17 21.65 -35.56 -21.50
CA SER A 17 20.30 -35.15 -21.93
C SER A 17 19.50 -34.52 -20.78
N ILE A 18 19.61 -35.05 -19.57
CA ILE A 18 18.97 -34.48 -18.37
C ILE A 18 19.55 -33.07 -18.06
N VAL A 19 20.88 -32.94 -18.11
CA VAL A 19 21.53 -31.65 -17.87
C VAL A 19 21.11 -30.61 -18.91
N ILE A 20 21.05 -31.02 -20.19
CA ILE A 20 20.58 -30.12 -21.27
C ILE A 20 19.11 -29.75 -21.08
N ALA A 21 18.25 -30.71 -20.69
CA ALA A 21 16.85 -30.45 -20.46
C ALA A 21 16.63 -29.48 -19.27
N VAL A 22 17.36 -29.66 -18.17
CA VAL A 22 17.31 -28.76 -17.01
C VAL A 22 17.86 -27.36 -17.38
N ALA A 23 18.94 -27.27 -18.12
CA ALA A 23 19.47 -26.00 -18.59
C ALA A 23 18.53 -25.31 -19.59
N ALA A 24 17.90 -26.06 -20.46
CA ALA A 24 16.89 -25.51 -21.39
C ALA A 24 15.64 -25.05 -20.64
N TYR A 25 15.18 -25.81 -19.65
CA TYR A 25 14.05 -25.44 -18.81
C TYR A 25 14.34 -24.17 -18.02
N SER A 26 15.49 -24.08 -17.35
CA SER A 26 15.88 -22.87 -16.60
C SER A 26 16.08 -21.65 -17.53
N ARG A 27 16.56 -21.85 -18.76
CA ARG A 27 16.62 -20.79 -19.78
C ARG A 27 15.26 -20.38 -20.30
N LEU A 28 14.36 -21.32 -20.51
CA LEU A 28 12.98 -21.04 -20.90
C LEU A 28 12.24 -20.35 -19.77
N ASP A 29 12.41 -20.79 -18.53
CA ASP A 29 11.82 -20.15 -17.37
C ASP A 29 12.35 -18.71 -17.22
N LEU A 30 13.65 -18.49 -17.39
CA LEU A 30 14.25 -17.17 -17.42
C LEU A 30 13.69 -16.31 -18.57
N LEU A 31 13.59 -16.85 -19.79
CA LEU A 31 13.04 -16.17 -20.96
C LEU A 31 11.55 -15.89 -20.80
N TYR A 32 10.79 -16.83 -20.22
CA TYR A 32 9.39 -16.62 -19.92
C TYR A 32 9.20 -15.61 -18.81
N SER A 33 9.93 -15.71 -17.71
CA SER A 33 9.92 -14.65 -16.72
C SER A 33 10.34 -13.33 -17.35
N HIS A 34 11.35 -13.26 -18.22
CA HIS A 34 11.70 -12.02 -18.93
C HIS A 34 10.61 -11.51 -19.90
N LYS A 35 9.84 -12.36 -20.55
CA LYS A 35 8.68 -11.94 -21.34
C LYS A 35 7.55 -11.34 -20.50
N PHE A 36 7.43 -11.75 -19.25
CA PHE A 36 6.44 -11.24 -18.31
C PHE A 36 6.92 -9.99 -17.54
N PHE A 37 8.11 -9.48 -17.84
CA PHE A 37 8.64 -8.24 -17.28
C PHE A 37 7.93 -6.98 -17.76
N ASP A 38 7.13 -7.10 -18.79
CA ASP A 38 6.19 -6.09 -19.22
C ASP A 38 4.86 -6.12 -18.45
N ASN A 39 4.86 -6.71 -17.24
CA ASN A 39 3.65 -6.78 -16.42
C ASN A 39 3.01 -5.40 -16.18
N THR A 40 3.82 -4.37 -16.19
CA THR A 40 3.36 -2.97 -16.08
C THR A 40 3.54 -2.18 -17.37
N GLY A 41 3.99 -2.82 -18.45
CA GLY A 41 4.16 -2.24 -19.78
C GLY A 41 5.03 -1.00 -19.78
N ARG A 42 4.49 0.12 -20.23
CA ARG A 42 5.19 1.40 -20.28
C ARG A 42 5.16 2.18 -18.95
N ALA A 43 4.61 1.64 -17.88
CA ALA A 43 4.63 2.27 -16.57
C ALA A 43 6.06 2.61 -16.13
N GLN A 44 6.21 3.74 -15.51
CA GLN A 44 7.48 4.19 -14.93
C GLN A 44 7.33 4.31 -13.42
N TRP A 45 8.40 4.03 -12.70
CA TRP A 45 8.47 4.38 -11.30
C TRP A 45 8.38 5.89 -11.14
N ILE A 46 7.49 6.34 -10.28
CA ILE A 46 7.28 7.75 -9.98
C ILE A 46 7.61 8.03 -8.51
N TRP A 47 8.07 9.25 -8.25
CA TRP A 47 8.39 9.75 -6.92
C TRP A 47 8.17 11.27 -6.89
N PRO A 48 7.91 11.90 -5.74
CA PRO A 48 7.94 13.36 -5.65
C PRO A 48 9.35 13.88 -5.95
N VAL A 49 9.43 15.12 -6.38
CA VAL A 49 10.72 15.80 -6.54
C VAL A 49 11.34 15.94 -5.16
N HIS A 50 12.29 15.07 -4.86
CA HIS A 50 12.94 14.97 -3.57
C HIS A 50 14.39 14.48 -3.74
N ARG A 51 15.30 14.99 -2.92
CA ARG A 51 16.68 14.51 -2.88
C ARG A 51 16.76 13.27 -2.01
N MET A 52 16.73 12.11 -2.62
CA MET A 52 16.81 10.82 -1.91
C MET A 52 18.10 10.66 -1.06
N ALA A 53 19.12 11.46 -1.34
CA ALA A 53 20.37 11.42 -0.59
C ALA A 53 20.29 12.07 0.79
N ASP A 54 19.30 12.91 1.03
CA ASP A 54 19.18 13.67 2.29
C ASP A 54 18.64 12.80 3.43
N GLY A 55 18.01 11.66 3.11
CA GLY A 55 17.49 10.72 4.10
C GLY A 55 16.24 11.19 4.86
N ASP A 56 15.66 12.31 4.46
CA ASP A 56 14.49 12.89 5.11
C ASP A 56 13.23 12.06 4.81
N PRO A 57 12.33 11.90 5.79
CA PRO A 57 11.07 11.21 5.58
C PRO A 57 10.24 11.87 4.47
N VAL A 58 9.62 11.05 3.62
CA VAL A 58 8.74 11.48 2.54
C VAL A 58 7.37 10.84 2.71
N ALA A 59 6.34 11.66 2.62
CA ALA A 59 4.96 11.22 2.50
C ALA A 59 4.26 12.03 1.41
N PHE A 60 3.49 11.38 0.55
CA PHE A 60 2.77 12.05 -0.51
C PHE A 60 1.58 11.21 -0.99
N PHE A 61 0.72 11.85 -1.77
CA PHE A 61 -0.38 11.22 -2.48
C PHE A 61 -0.12 11.34 -3.96
N ALA A 62 -0.14 10.21 -4.66
CA ALA A 62 -0.15 10.19 -6.12
C ALA A 62 -1.59 10.05 -6.58
N THR A 63 -2.07 10.94 -7.43
CA THR A 63 -3.45 10.95 -7.92
C THR A 63 -3.51 10.83 -9.43
N ARG A 64 -4.56 10.18 -9.91
CA ARG A 64 -4.85 10.04 -11.33
C ARG A 64 -6.34 9.95 -11.57
N ASP A 65 -6.88 10.86 -12.38
CA ASP A 65 -8.23 10.81 -12.92
C ASP A 65 -8.21 10.21 -14.33
N PHE A 66 -9.18 9.35 -14.65
CA PHE A 66 -9.25 8.69 -15.95
C PHE A 66 -10.64 8.13 -16.25
N ASP A 67 -10.92 7.98 -17.55
CA ASP A 67 -12.10 7.30 -18.05
C ASP A 67 -11.75 5.87 -18.48
N LEU A 68 -12.71 4.98 -18.40
CA LEU A 68 -12.57 3.59 -18.80
C LEU A 68 -13.53 3.29 -19.96
N PRO A 69 -13.12 2.44 -20.92
CA PRO A 69 -14.02 2.01 -21.98
C PRO A 69 -15.18 1.19 -21.41
N PRO A 70 -16.41 1.32 -21.98
CA PRO A 70 -17.58 0.60 -21.47
C PRO A 70 -17.47 -0.93 -21.64
N ASN A 71 -16.75 -1.40 -22.66
CA ASN A 71 -16.61 -2.82 -22.99
C ASN A 71 -15.37 -3.45 -22.34
N ARG A 72 -15.29 -3.39 -21.01
CA ARG A 72 -14.23 -4.02 -20.23
C ARG A 72 -14.70 -5.32 -19.58
N ALA A 73 -13.84 -6.32 -19.56
CA ALA A 73 -14.15 -7.60 -18.91
C ALA A 73 -13.96 -7.51 -17.39
N PHE A 74 -13.00 -6.70 -16.96
CA PHE A 74 -12.63 -6.47 -15.55
C PHE A 74 -11.89 -5.13 -15.42
N THR A 75 -11.58 -4.74 -14.21
CA THR A 75 -10.69 -3.62 -13.91
C THR A 75 -9.75 -4.07 -12.81
N LEU A 76 -8.53 -4.44 -13.18
CA LEU A 76 -7.50 -4.93 -12.27
C LEU A 76 -6.39 -3.89 -12.13
N ILE A 77 -6.12 -3.45 -10.90
CA ILE A 77 -4.99 -2.60 -10.58
C ILE A 77 -3.83 -3.49 -10.17
N LYS A 78 -2.70 -3.37 -10.87
CA LYS A 78 -1.41 -3.97 -10.51
C LYS A 78 -0.49 -2.87 -10.03
N MET A 79 0.08 -3.00 -8.85
CA MET A 79 0.90 -1.94 -8.31
C MET A 79 1.93 -2.41 -7.29
N LEU A 80 2.90 -1.57 -7.07
CA LEU A 80 3.83 -1.65 -5.96
C LEU A 80 4.20 -0.23 -5.52
N GLY A 81 3.96 0.08 -4.25
CA GLY A 81 4.45 1.29 -3.59
C GLY A 81 5.48 0.92 -2.53
N ASP A 82 6.72 1.27 -2.77
CA ASP A 82 7.86 0.97 -1.91
C ASP A 82 8.29 2.23 -1.15
N PRO A 83 8.44 2.19 0.19
CA PRO A 83 8.35 1.03 1.05
C PRO A 83 6.97 0.74 1.64
N GLU A 84 6.03 1.67 1.57
CA GLU A 84 4.70 1.53 2.16
C GLU A 84 3.67 2.32 1.37
N TYR A 85 2.52 1.73 1.12
CA TYR A 85 1.43 2.42 0.42
C TYR A 85 0.05 2.03 0.92
N THR A 86 -0.91 2.92 0.65
CA THR A 86 -2.35 2.66 0.75
C THR A 86 -3.01 3.10 -0.56
N LEU A 87 -3.83 2.23 -1.14
CA LEU A 87 -4.56 2.45 -2.37
C LEU A 87 -6.01 2.83 -2.08
N TYR A 88 -6.46 3.90 -2.73
CA TYR A 88 -7.86 4.31 -2.78
C TYR A 88 -8.33 4.33 -4.23
N PHE A 89 -9.56 3.92 -4.46
CA PHE A 89 -10.20 3.95 -5.77
C PHE A 89 -11.64 4.45 -5.64
N ASN A 90 -11.99 5.52 -6.36
CA ASN A 90 -13.30 6.16 -6.32
C ASN A 90 -13.79 6.46 -4.89
N GLY A 91 -12.90 6.95 -4.04
CA GLY A 91 -13.20 7.30 -2.65
C GLY A 91 -13.20 6.13 -1.66
N VAL A 92 -12.96 4.90 -2.13
CA VAL A 92 -12.96 3.68 -1.30
C VAL A 92 -11.53 3.22 -1.04
N THR A 93 -11.21 2.87 0.19
CA THR A 93 -9.95 2.22 0.54
C THR A 93 -9.94 0.80 -0.02
N ILE A 94 -8.96 0.47 -0.83
CA ILE A 94 -8.85 -0.83 -1.52
C ILE A 94 -7.91 -1.76 -0.78
N GLY A 95 -6.79 -1.25 -0.33
CA GLY A 95 -5.78 -2.01 0.38
C GLY A 95 -4.45 -1.27 0.44
N GLY A 96 -3.46 -1.95 0.95
CA GLY A 96 -2.12 -1.41 1.07
C GLY A 96 -1.19 -2.43 1.68
N ARG A 97 0.09 -2.12 1.70
CA ARG A 97 1.07 -2.92 2.44
C ARG A 97 2.35 -2.15 2.71
N ARG A 98 3.13 -2.67 3.64
CA ARG A 98 4.54 -2.35 3.77
C ARG A 98 5.35 -3.40 3.00
N VAL A 99 6.22 -2.93 2.11
CA VAL A 99 7.12 -3.78 1.31
C VAL A 99 8.38 -4.06 2.12
N GLY A 100 8.59 -5.32 2.46
CA GLY A 100 9.85 -5.76 3.07
C GLY A 100 10.97 -5.91 2.04
N ASP A 101 12.21 -5.93 2.51
CA ASP A 101 13.38 -6.16 1.67
C ASP A 101 13.26 -7.50 0.93
N GLY A 102 13.44 -7.46 -0.39
CA GLY A 102 13.38 -8.65 -1.27
C GLY A 102 12.00 -9.05 -1.76
N ASN A 103 10.92 -8.47 -1.28
CA ASN A 103 9.57 -8.78 -1.76
C ASN A 103 9.06 -7.71 -2.76
N GLN A 104 9.55 -7.78 -3.98
CA GLN A 104 9.22 -6.85 -5.07
C GLN A 104 8.15 -7.41 -6.03
N ALA A 105 7.18 -8.14 -5.51
CA ALA A 105 6.05 -8.61 -6.31
C ALA A 105 4.95 -7.55 -6.37
N LEU A 106 4.30 -7.45 -7.54
CA LEU A 106 3.11 -6.62 -7.72
C LEU A 106 1.95 -7.14 -6.88
N ASP A 107 1.27 -6.23 -6.20
CA ASP A 107 -0.06 -6.48 -5.67
C ASP A 107 -1.09 -6.30 -6.78
N THR A 108 -2.15 -7.09 -6.74
CA THR A 108 -3.25 -7.01 -7.71
C THR A 108 -4.58 -6.86 -6.98
N TYR A 109 -5.37 -5.88 -7.41
CA TYR A 109 -6.67 -5.56 -6.82
C TYR A 109 -7.74 -5.56 -7.92
N ASP A 110 -8.81 -6.32 -7.71
CA ASP A 110 -9.98 -6.26 -8.58
C ASP A 110 -10.92 -5.15 -8.07
N VAL A 111 -11.04 -4.10 -8.87
CA VAL A 111 -11.91 -2.96 -8.59
C VAL A 111 -13.08 -2.86 -9.56
N SER A 112 -13.39 -3.95 -10.26
CA SER A 112 -14.43 -3.99 -11.30
C SER A 112 -15.79 -3.49 -10.80
N ASN A 113 -16.13 -3.81 -9.55
CA ASN A 113 -17.39 -3.40 -8.92
C ASN A 113 -17.46 -1.90 -8.56
N LEU A 114 -16.32 -1.22 -8.49
CA LEU A 114 -16.21 0.20 -8.19
C LEU A 114 -15.94 1.05 -9.42
N ALA A 115 -15.51 0.42 -10.51
CA ALA A 115 -15.11 1.07 -11.73
C ALA A 115 -16.32 1.61 -12.51
N ARG A 116 -16.21 2.86 -12.95
CA ARG A 116 -17.22 3.58 -13.74
C ARG A 116 -16.70 3.75 -15.17
N ASP A 117 -17.58 4.11 -16.09
CA ASP A 117 -17.16 4.44 -17.46
C ASP A 117 -16.43 5.78 -17.48
N HIS A 118 -16.87 6.71 -16.66
CA HIS A 118 -16.29 8.05 -16.57
C HIS A 118 -15.93 8.43 -15.14
N ALA A 119 -15.01 9.38 -15.02
CA ALA A 119 -14.61 10.00 -13.77
C ALA A 119 -14.16 9.01 -12.70
N ASN A 120 -13.31 8.06 -13.08
CA ASN A 120 -12.62 7.24 -12.10
C ASN A 120 -11.43 8.00 -11.52
N ARG A 121 -11.21 7.79 -10.24
CA ARG A 121 -10.09 8.38 -9.52
C ARG A 121 -9.33 7.34 -8.73
N MET A 122 -8.03 7.31 -8.94
CA MET A 122 -7.09 6.52 -8.17
C MET A 122 -6.22 7.45 -7.33
N VAL A 123 -6.12 7.16 -6.05
CA VAL A 123 -5.25 7.88 -5.11
C VAL A 123 -4.38 6.84 -4.40
N VAL A 124 -3.08 7.08 -4.38
CA VAL A 124 -2.12 6.22 -3.68
C VAL A 124 -1.37 7.06 -2.67
N ALA A 125 -1.58 6.80 -1.40
CA ALA A 125 -0.76 7.34 -0.34
C ALA A 125 0.51 6.52 -0.22
N VAL A 126 1.68 7.17 -0.21
CA VAL A 126 2.99 6.52 -0.10
C VAL A 126 3.78 7.16 1.03
N ARG A 127 4.47 6.34 1.82
CA ARG A 127 5.33 6.79 2.93
C ARG A 127 6.70 6.13 2.83
N SER A 128 7.72 6.92 3.15
CA SER A 128 9.09 6.44 3.31
C SER A 128 9.75 7.15 4.49
N ALA A 129 10.25 6.39 5.45
CA ALA A 129 10.92 6.95 6.62
C ALA A 129 12.31 7.53 6.30
N ASN A 130 12.92 7.10 5.22
CA ASN A 130 14.27 7.51 4.78
C ASN A 130 14.27 8.23 3.43
N GLY A 131 13.12 8.68 2.95
CA GLY A 131 12.97 9.41 1.70
C GLY A 131 13.24 8.61 0.43
N VAL A 132 13.59 7.33 0.55
CA VAL A 132 13.90 6.47 -0.61
C VAL A 132 12.72 5.57 -0.91
N GLY A 133 12.26 5.59 -2.15
CA GLY A 133 11.12 4.78 -2.55
C GLY A 133 10.72 4.96 -4.01
N GLY A 134 9.59 4.36 -4.35
CA GLY A 134 8.98 4.46 -5.68
C GLY A 134 7.56 3.90 -5.70
N LEU A 135 6.75 4.45 -6.58
CA LEU A 135 5.43 3.95 -6.89
C LEU A 135 5.37 3.56 -8.36
N ILE A 136 4.86 2.37 -8.63
CA ILE A 136 4.52 1.92 -9.98
C ILE A 136 3.13 1.31 -9.96
N ALA A 137 2.30 1.62 -10.94
CA ALA A 137 0.97 1.06 -11.09
C ALA A 137 0.57 0.92 -12.55
N ALA A 138 -0.27 -0.07 -12.83
CA ALA A 138 -0.91 -0.26 -14.11
C ALA A 138 -2.31 -0.83 -13.92
N ILE A 139 -3.23 -0.53 -14.84
CA ILE A 139 -4.61 -1.04 -14.84
C ILE A 139 -4.81 -1.90 -16.08
N ASP A 140 -5.28 -3.13 -15.87
CA ASP A 140 -5.69 -4.05 -16.91
C ASP A 140 -7.22 -4.11 -17.02
N LEU A 141 -7.73 -4.10 -18.24
CA LEU A 141 -9.18 -4.15 -18.53
C LEU A 141 -9.60 -5.45 -19.22
N THR A 142 -8.73 -5.99 -20.04
CA THR A 142 -8.86 -7.28 -20.70
C THR A 142 -7.47 -7.87 -20.90
N ARG A 143 -7.37 -9.12 -21.39
CA ARG A 143 -6.06 -9.69 -21.76
C ARG A 143 -5.37 -8.91 -22.88
N GLU A 144 -6.15 -8.29 -23.76
CA GLU A 144 -5.66 -7.52 -24.91
C GLU A 144 -5.41 -6.05 -24.55
N PHE A 145 -6.16 -5.52 -23.58
CA PHE A 145 -6.00 -4.16 -23.04
C PHE A 145 -5.33 -4.18 -21.67
N ALA A 146 -4.18 -4.82 -21.61
CA ALA A 146 -3.30 -4.73 -20.45
C ALA A 146 -2.62 -3.36 -20.39
N ASN A 147 -2.38 -2.87 -19.17
CA ASN A 147 -1.68 -1.63 -18.92
C ASN A 147 -2.35 -0.39 -19.58
N PHE A 148 -3.68 -0.31 -19.49
CA PHE A 148 -4.47 0.78 -20.08
C PHE A 148 -4.15 2.12 -19.42
N VAL A 149 -4.13 2.18 -18.09
CA VAL A 149 -3.65 3.33 -17.32
C VAL A 149 -2.35 2.90 -16.63
N VAL A 150 -1.33 3.74 -16.69
CA VAL A 150 -0.01 3.43 -16.12
C VAL A 150 0.56 4.65 -15.39
N THR A 151 1.45 4.42 -14.44
CA THR A 151 2.21 5.51 -13.82
C THR A 151 3.15 6.20 -14.83
N GLY A 152 3.14 7.52 -14.81
CA GLY A 152 3.89 8.37 -15.74
C GLY A 152 3.74 9.85 -15.40
N ASN A 153 4.07 10.72 -16.37
CA ASN A 153 4.01 12.18 -16.23
C ASN A 153 2.60 12.74 -16.00
N ASP A 154 1.58 11.99 -16.34
CA ASP A 154 0.18 12.36 -16.26
C ASP A 154 -0.45 12.08 -14.89
N TRP A 155 0.38 11.67 -13.93
CA TRP A 155 0.03 11.59 -12.54
C TRP A 155 0.35 12.91 -11.82
N HIS A 156 -0.44 13.20 -10.79
CA HIS A 156 -0.21 14.35 -9.92
C HIS A 156 0.38 13.88 -8.59
N ILE A 157 1.23 14.72 -8.01
CA ILE A 157 1.79 14.53 -6.67
C ILE A 157 1.25 15.60 -5.75
N VAL A 158 0.62 15.20 -4.67
CA VAL A 158 0.07 16.07 -3.64
C VAL A 158 0.78 15.73 -2.32
N GLN A 159 1.40 16.72 -1.70
CA GLN A 159 2.19 16.49 -0.47
C GLN A 159 1.34 16.62 0.80
N GLN A 160 0.21 17.32 0.72
CA GLN A 160 -0.66 17.54 1.86
C GLN A 160 -2.00 16.87 1.63
N TRP A 161 -2.60 16.35 2.70
CA TRP A 161 -3.95 15.82 2.64
C TRP A 161 -4.95 16.96 2.54
N HIS A 162 -5.95 16.76 1.68
CA HIS A 162 -7.15 17.58 1.59
C HIS A 162 -8.38 16.69 1.75
N ASP A 163 -9.41 17.16 2.41
CA ASP A 163 -10.62 16.35 2.68
C ASP A 163 -11.26 15.79 1.41
N ASP A 164 -11.19 16.58 0.34
CA ASP A 164 -11.73 16.19 -0.96
C ASP A 164 -10.76 15.36 -1.82
N LEU A 165 -9.54 15.07 -1.35
CA LEU A 165 -8.49 14.46 -2.19
C LEU A 165 -8.91 13.14 -2.84
N LEU A 166 -9.75 12.37 -2.16
CA LEU A 166 -10.29 11.13 -2.71
C LEU A 166 -11.31 11.33 -3.84
N MET A 167 -11.82 12.55 -4.00
CA MET A 167 -12.86 12.90 -4.99
C MET A 167 -12.35 13.82 -6.08
N ARG A 168 -11.39 14.69 -5.79
CA ARG A 168 -10.85 15.70 -6.70
C ARG A 168 -9.44 16.14 -6.31
N ASP A 169 -8.71 16.71 -7.25
CA ASP A 169 -7.43 17.33 -6.96
C ASP A 169 -7.60 18.64 -6.15
N PRO A 170 -6.59 18.98 -5.32
CA PRO A 170 -6.52 20.28 -4.68
C PRO A 170 -6.28 21.40 -5.71
N PRO A 171 -6.25 22.67 -5.29
CA PRO A 171 -5.90 23.77 -6.16
C PRO A 171 -4.57 23.56 -6.91
N ALA A 172 -4.50 24.04 -8.15
CA ALA A 172 -3.36 23.79 -9.05
C ALA A 172 -1.98 24.16 -8.45
N GLY A 173 -1.91 25.13 -7.53
CA GLY A 173 -0.66 25.51 -6.85
C GLY A 173 -0.13 24.47 -5.85
N GLU A 174 -0.93 23.48 -5.48
CA GLU A 174 -0.59 22.43 -4.53
C GLU A 174 -0.31 21.09 -5.22
N ILE A 175 -0.45 21.06 -6.54
CA ILE A 175 -0.21 19.91 -7.37
C ILE A 175 1.22 19.96 -7.93
N GLY A 176 2.00 18.92 -7.66
CA GLY A 176 3.30 18.70 -8.27
C GLY A 176 3.25 17.65 -9.38
N HIS A 177 4.28 17.64 -10.21
CA HIS A 177 4.52 16.57 -11.17
C HIS A 177 5.46 15.53 -10.58
N PRO A 178 5.28 14.24 -10.92
CA PRO A 178 6.18 13.20 -10.45
C PRO A 178 7.55 13.29 -11.14
N GLN A 179 8.58 12.96 -10.37
CA GLN A 179 9.86 12.61 -10.92
C GLN A 179 9.80 11.18 -11.48
N LEU A 180 10.16 10.99 -12.74
CA LEU A 180 10.23 9.67 -13.34
C LEU A 180 11.58 9.01 -13.01
N LEU A 181 11.52 7.82 -12.42
CA LEU A 181 12.71 7.06 -12.03
C LEU A 181 13.10 5.98 -13.05
N GLY A 182 12.29 5.82 -14.11
CA GLY A 182 12.50 4.85 -15.18
C GLY A 182 11.54 3.66 -15.12
N ARG A 183 11.59 2.81 -16.15
CA ARG A 183 10.84 1.55 -16.22
C ARG A 183 11.58 0.45 -15.47
N PRO A 184 10.88 -0.61 -15.02
CA PRO A 184 11.57 -1.80 -14.51
C PRO A 184 12.50 -2.44 -15.57
N PRO A 185 13.71 -2.90 -15.22
CA PRO A 185 14.36 -2.72 -13.93
C PRO A 185 14.93 -1.30 -13.80
N ALA A 186 14.74 -0.67 -12.65
CA ALA A 186 15.24 0.67 -12.42
C ALA A 186 15.81 0.82 -11.00
N ARG A 187 16.98 1.39 -10.88
CA ARG A 187 17.65 1.65 -9.60
C ARG A 187 17.72 0.39 -8.73
N ARG A 188 17.09 0.41 -7.51
CA ARG A 188 17.07 -0.71 -6.58
C ARG A 188 15.99 -1.75 -6.91
N TRP A 189 15.08 -1.42 -7.81
CA TRP A 189 14.01 -2.34 -8.18
C TRP A 189 14.44 -3.18 -9.37
N ASN A 190 14.35 -4.49 -9.19
CA ASN A 190 14.50 -5.44 -10.28
C ASN A 190 13.22 -5.52 -11.10
N TYR A 191 13.17 -6.47 -12.00
CA TYR A 191 11.93 -6.84 -12.65
C TYR A 191 10.90 -7.29 -11.61
N LEU A 192 9.69 -6.80 -11.77
CA LEU A 192 8.61 -7.08 -10.84
C LEU A 192 8.02 -8.44 -11.13
N ALA A 193 8.16 -9.37 -10.19
CA ALA A 193 7.52 -10.66 -10.29
C ALA A 193 6.01 -10.49 -10.10
N GLN A 194 5.24 -11.03 -11.02
CA GLN A 194 3.85 -11.32 -10.77
C GLN A 194 3.80 -12.82 -10.45
N LYS A 195 3.42 -13.20 -9.24
CA LYS A 195 3.17 -14.60 -8.91
C LYS A 195 2.08 -15.10 -9.87
N ASP A 196 2.33 -16.24 -10.49
CA ASP A 196 1.40 -16.85 -11.43
C ASP A 196 1.15 -16.04 -12.71
N ALA A 197 2.22 -15.57 -13.34
CA ALA A 197 2.18 -14.78 -14.57
C ALA A 197 1.50 -15.46 -15.78
N LEU A 198 1.26 -16.77 -15.74
CA LEU A 198 0.49 -17.50 -16.75
C LEU A 198 -1.02 -17.36 -16.57
N PHE A 199 -1.46 -17.02 -15.37
CA PHE A 199 -2.85 -16.82 -15.03
C PHE A 199 -2.93 -15.49 -14.27
N PHE A 200 -3.98 -14.71 -14.49
CA PHE A 200 -4.24 -13.56 -13.64
C PHE A 200 -4.22 -14.06 -12.19
N PRO A 201 -3.36 -13.47 -11.32
CA PRO A 201 -3.38 -13.87 -9.94
C PRO A 201 -4.81 -13.70 -9.41
N PRO A 202 -5.24 -14.50 -8.43
CA PRO A 202 -6.50 -14.24 -7.78
C PRO A 202 -6.45 -12.80 -7.25
N ALA A 203 -7.18 -11.93 -7.92
CA ALA A 203 -7.28 -10.54 -7.54
C ALA A 203 -7.86 -10.51 -6.12
N LYS A 204 -7.31 -9.69 -5.25
CA LYS A 204 -7.95 -9.39 -3.98
C LYS A 204 -9.30 -8.77 -4.31
N GLN A 205 -10.40 -9.48 -4.06
CA GLN A 205 -11.73 -8.96 -4.32
C GLN A 205 -11.99 -7.80 -3.37
N VAL A 206 -12.21 -6.63 -3.94
CA VAL A 206 -12.80 -5.52 -3.20
C VAL A 206 -14.29 -5.80 -3.12
N ILE A 207 -14.73 -6.25 -1.97
CA ILE A 207 -16.15 -6.41 -1.70
C ILE A 207 -16.69 -5.00 -1.43
N GLY A 208 -17.65 -4.57 -2.27
CA GLY A 208 -18.13 -3.20 -2.34
C GLY A 208 -18.46 -2.53 -1.00
N ALA A 209 -18.51 -1.23 -0.98
CA ALA A 209 -18.48 -0.25 0.11
C ALA A 209 -19.44 -0.44 1.32
N ARG A 210 -20.04 -1.59 1.52
CA ARG A 210 -20.88 -1.94 2.68
C ARG A 210 -20.43 -3.19 3.43
N GLN A 211 -19.41 -3.88 2.96
CA GLN A 211 -18.82 -4.96 3.73
C GLN A 211 -17.49 -4.46 4.25
N SER A 212 -17.41 -4.31 5.56
CA SER A 212 -16.14 -4.18 6.26
C SER A 212 -15.16 -5.18 5.67
N PHE A 213 -14.03 -4.68 5.17
CA PHE A 213 -12.92 -5.55 4.85
C PHE A 213 -12.62 -6.36 6.10
N ASP A 214 -12.83 -7.64 6.03
CA ASP A 214 -12.35 -8.54 7.05
C ASP A 214 -10.84 -8.72 6.81
N PHE A 215 -10.08 -7.69 7.22
CA PHE A 215 -8.62 -7.71 7.16
C PHE A 215 -8.03 -8.80 8.04
N GLU A 216 -8.79 -9.37 8.96
CA GLU A 216 -8.32 -10.43 9.85
C GLU A 216 -8.00 -11.73 9.10
N THR A 217 -8.67 -12.01 7.98
CA THR A 217 -8.44 -13.25 7.24
C THR A 217 -7.39 -13.16 6.13
N ALA A 218 -6.95 -11.97 5.74
CA ALA A 218 -6.11 -11.75 4.57
C ALA A 218 -4.67 -11.34 4.86
N LEU A 219 -4.34 -10.89 6.07
CA LEU A 219 -2.98 -10.45 6.42
C LEU A 219 -2.50 -11.18 7.67
N PRO A 220 -1.44 -12.02 7.56
CA PRO A 220 -0.74 -12.48 8.74
C PRO A 220 -0.06 -11.26 9.38
N GLU A 221 -0.38 -11.04 10.64
CA GLU A 221 0.20 -10.00 11.51
C GLU A 221 0.28 -8.59 10.91
N ILE A 222 -0.67 -7.85 11.30
CA ILE A 222 -0.98 -6.47 11.04
C ILE A 222 0.22 -5.56 11.36
N ALA A 223 0.66 -4.77 10.40
CA ALA A 223 1.69 -3.77 10.63
C ALA A 223 1.21 -2.75 11.68
N VAL A 224 1.99 -2.60 12.75
CA VAL A 224 1.76 -1.54 13.74
C VAL A 224 2.32 -0.24 13.18
N ILE A 225 1.46 0.75 12.97
CA ILE A 225 1.86 2.08 12.54
C ILE A 225 1.88 2.98 13.77
N GLY A 226 3.07 3.44 14.15
CA GLY A 226 3.25 4.42 15.21
C GLY A 226 3.13 5.85 14.70
N GLY A 227 2.34 6.67 15.38
CA GLY A 227 2.30 8.11 15.14
C GLY A 227 3.39 8.87 15.90
N THR A 228 3.80 10.01 15.38
CA THR A 228 4.67 10.94 16.11
C THR A 228 3.83 11.72 17.13
N ALA A 229 4.20 11.64 18.40
CA ALA A 229 3.51 12.40 19.45
C ALA A 229 3.82 13.90 19.33
N VAL A 230 2.78 14.71 19.19
CA VAL A 230 2.86 16.17 19.17
C VAL A 230 2.08 16.71 20.38
N MET A 231 2.76 17.40 21.28
CA MET A 231 2.10 18.04 22.44
C MET A 231 1.21 19.19 21.97
N ILE A 232 -0.10 19.07 22.17
CA ILE A 232 -1.06 20.11 21.81
C ILE A 232 -1.20 21.15 22.94
N SER A 233 -1.25 20.71 24.19
CA SER A 233 -1.40 21.62 25.32
C SER A 233 -0.93 20.98 26.63
N ARG A 234 -0.09 21.69 27.36
CA ARG A 234 0.28 21.29 28.73
C ARG A 234 -0.86 21.46 29.75
N LYS A 235 -1.79 22.40 29.50
CA LYS A 235 -2.91 22.66 30.39
C LYS A 235 -3.98 21.59 30.38
N THR A 236 -4.22 20.95 29.22
CA THR A 236 -5.26 19.93 29.06
C THR A 236 -4.74 18.51 29.28
N GLY A 237 -3.42 18.33 29.40
CA GLY A 237 -2.83 17.00 29.47
C GLY A 237 -3.06 16.16 28.21
N ALA A 238 -3.43 16.79 27.11
CA ALA A 238 -3.70 16.11 25.85
C ALA A 238 -2.43 15.87 25.06
N THR A 239 -2.33 14.69 24.44
CA THR A 239 -1.25 14.34 23.51
C THR A 239 -1.88 13.98 22.16
N ALA A 240 -1.47 14.65 21.10
CA ALA A 240 -1.86 14.30 19.75
C ALA A 240 -0.76 13.48 19.06
N TYR A 241 -1.21 12.55 18.24
CA TYR A 241 -0.38 11.71 17.38
C TYR A 241 -0.70 12.04 15.92
N ASP A 242 0.30 12.39 15.14
CA ASP A 242 0.22 12.59 13.69
C ASP A 242 0.81 11.35 12.99
N PHE A 243 0.00 10.68 12.21
CA PHE A 243 0.40 9.51 11.41
C PHE A 243 0.97 9.91 10.04
N GLY A 244 1.08 11.22 9.78
CA GLY A 244 1.67 11.76 8.57
C GLY A 244 0.73 11.75 7.36
N MET A 245 -0.22 10.82 7.31
CA MET A 245 -1.26 10.70 6.29
C MET A 245 -2.53 10.10 6.90
N PRO A 246 -3.70 10.24 6.28
CA PRO A 246 -4.86 9.50 6.66
C PRO A 246 -4.61 8.00 6.55
N ILE A 247 -4.98 7.29 7.59
CA ILE A 247 -4.88 5.85 7.68
C ILE A 247 -6.23 5.27 8.06
N SER A 248 -6.45 4.02 7.67
CA SER A 248 -7.59 3.22 8.08
C SER A 248 -7.09 2.06 8.92
N GLY A 249 -7.68 1.85 10.08
CA GLY A 249 -7.28 0.75 10.95
C GLY A 249 -7.93 0.79 12.31
N ARG A 250 -7.64 -0.24 13.11
CA ARG A 250 -8.04 -0.32 14.51
C ARG A 250 -6.99 0.34 15.39
N ILE A 251 -7.40 1.13 16.35
CA ILE A 251 -6.45 1.70 17.30
C ILE A 251 -6.17 0.74 18.44
N ARG A 252 -4.90 0.69 18.84
CA ARG A 252 -4.46 0.06 20.06
C ARG A 252 -3.94 1.14 21.01
N LEU A 253 -4.64 1.29 22.13
CA LEU A 253 -4.25 2.19 23.20
C LEU A 253 -3.46 1.42 24.24
N THR A 254 -2.28 1.94 24.63
CA THR A 254 -1.46 1.35 25.69
C THR A 254 -1.19 2.39 26.75
N ILE A 255 -1.67 2.16 27.98
CA ILE A 255 -1.41 3.06 29.11
C ILE A 255 -0.06 2.75 29.76
N ARG A 256 0.66 3.79 30.15
CA ARG A 256 1.99 3.66 30.77
C ARG A 256 1.94 3.09 32.20
N LYS A 257 0.88 3.41 32.94
CA LYS A 257 0.75 3.00 34.33
C LYS A 257 -0.60 2.32 34.51
N VAL A 258 -0.57 1.08 34.94
CA VAL A 258 -1.75 0.30 35.30
C VAL A 258 -2.22 0.71 36.68
N GLU A 259 -3.52 0.93 36.85
CA GLU A 259 -4.16 1.26 38.13
C GLU A 259 -5.10 0.13 38.56
N ASN A 260 -5.38 0.06 39.86
CA ASN A 260 -6.21 -1.02 40.40
C ASN A 260 -7.74 -0.83 40.16
N GLY A 261 -8.14 0.20 39.40
CA GLY A 261 -9.52 0.48 39.05
C GLY A 261 -9.72 0.68 37.53
N PRO A 262 -10.97 0.68 37.07
CA PRO A 262 -11.27 0.99 35.69
C PRO A 262 -10.85 2.41 35.36
N ARG A 263 -10.33 2.62 34.15
CA ARG A 263 -9.83 3.91 33.71
C ARG A 263 -10.43 4.31 32.38
N ASN A 264 -10.92 5.53 32.31
CA ASN A 264 -11.43 6.12 31.09
C ASN A 264 -10.32 6.90 30.38
N VAL A 265 -10.15 6.63 29.09
CA VAL A 265 -9.31 7.39 28.18
C VAL A 265 -10.20 8.02 27.15
N THR A 266 -10.16 9.33 27.06
CA THR A 266 -10.92 10.08 26.03
C THR A 266 -10.04 10.28 24.83
N VAL A 267 -10.56 9.95 23.64
CA VAL A 267 -9.85 10.00 22.39
C VAL A 267 -10.64 10.81 21.37
N ARG A 268 -9.95 11.59 20.57
CA ARG A 268 -10.51 12.28 19.40
C ARG A 268 -9.76 11.86 18.15
N PHE A 269 -10.53 11.58 17.10
CA PHE A 269 -10.01 11.31 15.76
C PHE A 269 -10.19 12.54 14.90
N ALA A 270 -9.22 12.84 14.04
CA ALA A 270 -9.29 13.97 13.13
C ALA A 270 -8.55 13.67 11.81
N TYR A 271 -9.03 14.26 10.74
CA TYR A 271 -8.35 14.25 9.44
C TYR A 271 -7.42 15.46 9.27
N GLU A 272 -7.84 16.60 9.78
CA GLU A 272 -7.11 17.85 9.69
C GLU A 272 -6.57 18.29 11.04
N ARG A 273 -5.43 18.98 11.01
CA ARG A 273 -4.84 19.53 12.21
C ARG A 273 -5.73 20.56 12.92
N ALA A 274 -6.51 21.32 12.15
CA ALA A 274 -7.42 22.32 12.69
C ALA A 274 -8.51 21.70 13.59
N GLN A 275 -9.00 20.51 13.24
CA GLN A 275 -10.01 19.77 13.99
C GLN A 275 -9.54 19.34 15.39
N LEU A 276 -8.23 19.26 15.62
CA LEU A 276 -7.68 18.96 16.96
C LEU A 276 -7.98 20.02 18.00
N PHE A 277 -8.29 21.24 17.57
CA PHE A 277 -8.49 22.41 18.43
C PHE A 277 -9.96 22.86 18.50
N THR A 278 -10.85 22.25 17.70
CA THR A 278 -12.29 22.58 17.73
C THR A 278 -12.95 21.92 18.95
N VAL A 279 -13.76 22.68 19.68
CA VAL A 279 -14.44 22.20 20.89
C VAL A 279 -15.62 21.29 20.57
N ASP A 280 -16.18 21.43 19.39
CA ASP A 280 -17.46 20.79 18.98
C ASP A 280 -17.27 19.42 18.29
N GLU A 281 -16.05 18.97 18.10
CA GLU A 281 -15.78 17.65 17.50
C GLU A 281 -16.07 16.52 18.51
N PRO A 282 -16.67 15.40 18.07
CA PRO A 282 -17.01 14.30 18.95
C PRO A 282 -15.74 13.67 19.58
N VAL A 283 -15.85 13.36 20.84
CA VAL A 283 -14.84 12.60 21.57
C VAL A 283 -15.40 11.26 21.96
N GLU A 284 -14.56 10.24 21.95
CA GLU A 284 -14.93 8.89 22.32
C GLU A 284 -14.25 8.48 23.63
N GLN A 285 -14.92 7.66 24.41
CA GLN A 285 -14.40 7.15 25.66
C GLN A 285 -14.09 5.67 25.57
N PHE A 286 -12.85 5.33 25.86
CA PHE A 286 -12.36 3.96 25.96
C PHE A 286 -12.18 3.61 27.43
N VAL A 287 -12.76 2.51 27.86
CA VAL A 287 -12.74 2.08 29.24
C VAL A 287 -11.80 0.89 29.39
N PHE A 288 -10.67 1.11 30.07
CA PHE A 288 -9.77 0.03 30.46
C PHE A 288 -10.30 -0.66 31.70
N ALA A 289 -10.34 -1.97 31.69
CA ALA A 289 -10.67 -2.76 32.88
C ALA A 289 -9.56 -2.64 33.95
N ALA A 290 -9.88 -2.96 35.19
CA ALA A 290 -8.91 -2.98 36.26
C ALA A 290 -7.75 -3.93 35.92
N GLY A 291 -6.54 -3.44 35.96
CA GLY A 291 -5.35 -4.23 35.60
C GLY A 291 -5.02 -4.32 34.10
N GLU A 292 -5.90 -3.83 33.24
CA GLU A 292 -5.69 -3.83 31.79
C GLU A 292 -4.67 -2.76 31.39
N LYS A 293 -3.70 -3.15 30.56
CA LYS A 293 -2.65 -2.25 30.07
C LYS A 293 -2.88 -1.82 28.63
N THR A 294 -3.51 -2.65 27.83
CA THR A 294 -3.69 -2.44 26.40
C THR A 294 -5.14 -2.71 26.02
N LEU A 295 -5.73 -1.80 25.28
CA LEU A 295 -7.08 -1.92 24.74
C LEU A 295 -7.01 -1.81 23.21
N LEU A 296 -7.64 -2.74 22.52
CA LEU A 296 -7.81 -2.74 21.08
C LEU A 296 -9.25 -2.31 20.76
N ASP A 297 -9.38 -1.27 19.94
CA ASP A 297 -10.68 -0.88 19.39
C ASP A 297 -11.15 -1.93 18.38
N GLU A 298 -12.39 -2.34 18.47
CA GLU A 298 -12.99 -3.30 17.54
C GLU A 298 -13.39 -2.64 16.21
N GLU A 299 -13.54 -1.31 16.21
CA GLU A 299 -13.93 -0.56 15.02
C GLU A 299 -12.73 -0.14 14.16
N ILE A 300 -12.89 -0.28 12.83
CA ILE A 300 -11.96 0.29 11.87
C ILE A 300 -12.31 1.76 11.69
N ARG A 301 -11.34 2.62 11.95
CA ARG A 301 -11.50 4.08 11.87
C ARG A 301 -10.61 4.66 10.79
N ASN A 302 -11.07 5.77 10.22
CA ASN A 302 -10.31 6.56 9.26
C ASN A 302 -9.89 7.87 9.92
N PHE A 303 -8.60 8.16 9.97
CA PHE A 303 -8.07 9.38 10.59
C PHE A 303 -6.62 9.61 10.16
N ARG A 304 -6.14 10.81 10.39
CA ARG A 304 -4.71 11.15 10.34
C ARG A 304 -4.15 11.46 11.72
N TYR A 305 -4.96 12.08 12.55
CA TYR A 305 -4.57 12.50 13.89
C TYR A 305 -5.41 11.80 14.93
N VAL A 306 -4.77 11.47 16.06
CA VAL A 306 -5.45 10.95 17.25
C VAL A 306 -5.01 11.78 18.42
N THR A 307 -5.95 12.37 19.15
CA THR A 307 -5.69 13.10 20.40
C THR A 307 -6.18 12.27 21.57
N VAL A 308 -5.29 12.03 22.52
CA VAL A 308 -5.60 11.36 23.79
C VAL A 308 -5.61 12.37 24.91
N TYR A 309 -6.69 12.43 25.64
CA TYR A 309 -6.89 13.36 26.77
C TYR A 309 -6.71 12.67 28.13
N GLY A 310 -6.10 13.35 29.05
CA GLY A 310 -6.09 12.99 30.49
C GLY A 310 -5.23 11.79 30.87
N SER A 311 -4.52 11.17 29.96
CA SER A 311 -3.70 9.99 30.25
C SER A 311 -2.47 9.93 29.39
N ALA A 312 -1.37 9.44 29.98
CA ALA A 312 -0.20 9.05 29.22
C ALA A 312 -0.45 7.68 28.53
N ALA A 313 -1.26 7.66 27.49
CA ALA A 313 -1.41 6.50 26.64
C ALA A 313 -0.63 6.69 25.35
N THR A 314 -0.06 5.62 24.83
CA THR A 314 0.48 5.56 23.47
C THR A 314 -0.59 5.01 22.55
N VAL A 315 -0.55 5.45 21.29
CA VAL A 315 -1.49 5.03 20.24
C VAL A 315 -0.70 4.36 19.15
N ASP A 316 -1.07 3.13 18.88
CA ASP A 316 -0.65 2.38 17.69
C ASP A 316 -1.88 2.09 16.83
N VAL A 317 -1.69 1.95 15.53
CA VAL A 317 -2.75 1.54 14.60
C VAL A 317 -2.40 0.20 14.00
N LEU A 318 -3.38 -0.69 14.04
CA LEU A 318 -3.33 -1.99 13.41
C LEU A 318 -4.12 -1.89 12.10
N GLN A 319 -3.45 -2.17 10.99
CA GLN A 319 -4.05 -2.23 9.64
C GLN A 319 -4.28 -3.65 9.20
#